data_7d7299325be319d51059f89c7a4e8d38
#
_entry.id   7d7299325be319d51059f89c7a4e8d38
#
_cell.length_a   1.000
_cell.length_b   1.000
_cell.length_c   1.000
_cell.angle_alpha   90.00
_cell.angle_beta   90.00
_cell.angle_gamma   90.00
#
_symmetry.space_group_name_H-M   'P 1'
#
loop_
_entity.id
_entity.type
_entity.pdbx_description
1 polymer ?
#
loop_
_entity_poly.entity_id
_entity_poly.type
_entity_poly.pdbx_seq_one_letter_code
_entity_poly.pdbx_strand_id
1 'polypeptide(L)'
;ETLIEGSDTVPAIDQIELHPYFGNREVSEFCRKNGIVVEAWAPLVRGVVTGEPLLAGIAAAHGCTPAQAVLAWHLAKGHVIFPKSASPARIEENLRSAEVHLTIAEVEAIDELDRGEAGRTGYNPDTMKRVGQ
;
A
#
# COMPACT_ATOMS: atom_id res chain seq x y z
N GLU A 1 8.99 -16.99 -4.74
CA GLU A 1 10.26 -17.80 -4.77
C GLU A 1 10.16 -18.90 -5.82
N THR A 2 9.22 -19.82 -5.72
CA THR A 2 9.08 -20.98 -6.64
C THR A 2 9.04 -20.61 -8.12
N LEU A 3 8.40 -19.50 -8.48
CA LEU A 3 8.35 -19.00 -9.87
C LEU A 3 9.75 -18.59 -10.37
N ILE A 4 10.54 -17.94 -9.55
CA ILE A 4 11.89 -17.49 -9.91
C ILE A 4 12.85 -18.69 -9.99
N GLU A 5 12.70 -19.65 -9.10
CA GLU A 5 13.53 -20.89 -9.10
C GLU A 5 13.20 -21.79 -10.30
N GLY A 6 11.97 -21.78 -10.78
CA GLY A 6 11.50 -22.62 -11.89
C GLY A 6 11.45 -21.96 -13.26
N SER A 7 11.93 -20.70 -13.40
CA SER A 7 11.82 -19.92 -14.64
C SER A 7 13.02 -19.00 -14.82
N ASP A 8 13.45 -18.80 -16.05
CA ASP A 8 14.47 -17.81 -16.41
C ASP A 8 13.91 -16.36 -16.44
N THR A 9 12.62 -16.20 -16.11
CA THR A 9 11.96 -14.90 -16.15
C THR A 9 11.52 -14.47 -14.75
N VAL A 10 12.05 -13.33 -14.29
CA VAL A 10 11.61 -12.69 -13.05
C VAL A 10 10.29 -11.97 -13.31
N PRO A 11 9.24 -12.12 -12.47
CA PRO A 11 8.02 -11.35 -12.59
C PRO A 11 8.29 -9.85 -12.54
N ALA A 12 7.65 -9.07 -13.41
CA ALA A 12 7.83 -7.62 -13.43
C ALA A 12 7.12 -6.94 -12.24
N ILE A 13 5.97 -7.47 -11.84
CA ILE A 13 5.09 -6.91 -10.81
C ILE A 13 4.57 -8.05 -9.93
N ASP A 14 4.43 -7.76 -8.64
CA ASP A 14 3.66 -8.56 -7.68
C ASP A 14 2.58 -7.68 -7.03
N GLN A 15 1.31 -8.06 -7.23
CA GLN A 15 0.18 -7.35 -6.65
C GLN A 15 -0.20 -7.99 -5.32
N ILE A 16 0.02 -7.25 -4.24
CA ILE A 16 -0.20 -7.73 -2.87
C ILE A 16 -1.11 -6.79 -2.09
N GLU A 17 -1.78 -7.32 -1.05
CA GLU A 17 -2.42 -6.46 -0.05
C GLU A 17 -1.32 -5.68 0.69
N LEU A 18 -1.41 -4.35 0.62
CA LEU A 18 -0.48 -3.50 1.31
C LEU A 18 -1.13 -2.15 1.64
N HIS A 19 -1.06 -1.78 2.91
CA HIS A 19 -1.60 -0.53 3.44
C HIS A 19 -1.01 -0.27 4.84
N PRO A 20 -1.22 0.90 5.48
CA PRO A 20 -0.60 1.23 6.75
C PRO A 20 -0.78 0.19 7.88
N TYR A 21 -1.92 -0.52 7.93
CA TYR A 21 -2.16 -1.54 8.95
C TYR A 21 -1.62 -2.94 8.59
N PHE A 22 -1.21 -3.14 7.32
CA PHE A 22 -0.61 -4.38 6.85
C PHE A 22 0.48 -4.05 5.82
N GLY A 23 1.69 -3.85 6.33
CA GLY A 23 2.86 -3.45 5.53
C GLY A 23 3.42 -4.57 4.65
N ASN A 24 3.02 -5.84 4.87
CA ASN A 24 3.47 -7.02 4.12
C ASN A 24 4.98 -6.99 3.85
N ARG A 25 5.75 -6.71 4.91
CA ARG A 25 7.18 -6.32 4.83
C ARG A 25 8.04 -7.39 4.19
N GLU A 26 7.82 -8.65 4.56
CA GLU A 26 8.62 -9.79 4.05
C GLU A 26 8.51 -9.91 2.53
N VAL A 27 7.28 -9.88 1.99
CA VAL A 27 7.03 -9.97 0.55
C VAL A 27 7.55 -8.72 -0.17
N SER A 28 7.33 -7.54 0.41
CA SER A 28 7.82 -6.27 -0.16
C SER A 28 9.34 -6.23 -0.25
N GLU A 29 10.04 -6.71 0.78
CA GLU A 29 11.51 -6.81 0.76
C GLU A 29 12.02 -7.83 -0.25
N PHE A 30 11.35 -8.99 -0.35
CA PHE A 30 11.67 -9.99 -1.36
C PHE A 30 11.53 -9.41 -2.76
N CYS A 31 10.42 -8.73 -3.05
CA CYS A 31 10.18 -8.07 -4.33
C CYS A 31 11.29 -7.06 -4.65
N ARG A 32 11.60 -6.18 -3.71
CA ARG A 32 12.66 -5.17 -3.87
C ARG A 32 14.03 -5.79 -4.15
N LYS A 33 14.40 -6.86 -3.46
CA LYS A 33 15.68 -7.58 -3.66
C LYS A 33 15.78 -8.23 -5.05
N ASN A 34 14.66 -8.61 -5.63
CA ASN A 34 14.59 -9.29 -6.92
C ASN A 34 14.17 -8.38 -8.09
N GLY A 35 14.09 -7.06 -7.87
CA GLY A 35 13.70 -6.11 -8.92
C GLY A 35 12.23 -6.22 -9.36
N ILE A 36 11.37 -6.76 -8.51
CA ILE A 36 9.93 -6.89 -8.73
C ILE A 36 9.23 -5.65 -8.19
N VAL A 37 8.41 -5.00 -9.01
CA VAL A 37 7.63 -3.84 -8.58
C VAL A 37 6.45 -4.31 -7.72
N VAL A 38 6.27 -3.69 -6.55
CA VAL A 38 5.11 -3.95 -5.70
C VAL A 38 3.93 -3.10 -6.15
N GLU A 39 2.82 -3.75 -6.46
CA GLU A 39 1.53 -3.11 -6.70
C GLU A 39 0.61 -3.35 -5.50
N ALA A 40 0.23 -2.26 -4.81
CA ALA A 40 -0.58 -2.37 -3.61
C ALA A 40 -2.07 -2.39 -3.95
N TRP A 41 -2.77 -3.48 -3.65
CA TRP A 41 -4.23 -3.46 -3.64
C TRP A 41 -4.78 -3.10 -2.26
N ALA A 42 -5.99 -2.51 -2.23
CA ALA A 42 -6.64 -1.93 -1.05
C ALA A 42 -5.81 -0.85 -0.33
N PRO A 43 -5.11 0.07 -1.04
CA PRO A 43 -4.16 1.01 -0.41
C PRO A 43 -4.80 1.88 0.69
N LEU A 44 -6.09 2.15 0.63
CA LEU A 44 -6.84 2.97 1.59
C LEU A 44 -7.71 2.14 2.56
N VAL A 45 -7.57 0.80 2.58
CA VAL A 45 -8.39 -0.09 3.43
C VAL A 45 -9.88 0.26 3.37
N ARG A 46 -10.39 0.48 2.16
CA ARG A 46 -11.79 0.90 1.91
C ARG A 46 -12.20 2.16 2.69
N GLY A 47 -11.25 3.06 2.97
CA GLY A 47 -11.48 4.32 3.69
C GLY A 47 -11.28 4.24 5.21
N VAL A 48 -10.99 3.08 5.78
CA VAL A 48 -10.77 2.92 7.25
C VAL A 48 -9.60 3.78 7.74
N VAL A 49 -8.55 3.95 6.93
CA VAL A 49 -7.38 4.78 7.26
C VAL A 49 -7.71 6.25 7.48
N THR A 50 -8.82 6.77 6.96
CA THR A 50 -9.17 8.18 7.10
C THR A 50 -9.55 8.59 8.52
N GLY A 51 -9.85 7.63 9.40
CA GLY A 51 -10.14 7.85 10.82
C GLY A 51 -8.92 7.73 11.74
N GLU A 52 -7.73 7.48 11.21
CA GLU A 52 -6.50 7.31 12.00
C GLU A 52 -5.96 8.69 12.47
N PRO A 53 -5.82 8.93 13.80
CA PRO A 53 -5.37 10.22 14.30
C PRO A 53 -3.99 10.65 13.81
N LEU A 54 -3.04 9.72 13.69
CA LEU A 54 -1.71 9.99 13.15
C LEU A 54 -1.81 10.53 11.71
N LEU A 55 -2.59 9.86 10.87
CA LEU A 55 -2.78 10.27 9.47
C LEU A 55 -3.50 11.61 9.35
N ALA A 56 -4.45 11.90 10.25
CA ALA A 56 -5.09 13.19 10.32
C ALA A 56 -4.11 14.32 10.69
N GLY A 57 -3.19 14.07 11.62
CA GLY A 57 -2.14 15.01 12.00
C GLY A 57 -1.16 15.30 10.86
N ILE A 58 -0.67 14.26 10.19
CA ILE A 58 0.21 14.40 9.01
C ILE A 58 -0.52 15.16 7.89
N ALA A 59 -1.76 14.77 7.59
CA ALA A 59 -2.54 15.43 6.57
C ALA A 59 -2.73 16.93 6.83
N ALA A 60 -3.01 17.31 8.09
CA ALA A 60 -3.14 18.71 8.49
C ALA A 60 -1.83 19.49 8.30
N ALA A 61 -0.69 18.89 8.63
CA ALA A 61 0.63 19.52 8.45
C ALA A 61 0.96 19.79 6.96
N HIS A 62 0.48 18.93 6.05
CA HIS A 62 0.70 19.05 4.61
C HIS A 62 -0.46 19.73 3.86
N GLY A 63 -1.53 20.15 4.54
CA GLY A 63 -2.71 20.74 3.90
C GLY A 63 -3.42 19.80 2.93
N CYS A 64 -3.39 18.50 3.20
CA CYS A 64 -3.98 17.45 2.38
C CYS A 64 -5.00 16.62 3.17
N THR A 65 -5.61 15.62 2.53
CA THR A 65 -6.50 14.67 3.23
C THR A 65 -5.71 13.46 3.75
N PRO A 66 -6.22 12.74 4.78
CA PRO A 66 -5.60 11.49 5.24
C PRO A 66 -5.45 10.46 4.12
N ALA A 67 -6.39 10.41 3.17
CA ALA A 67 -6.28 9.54 2.01
C ALA A 67 -5.06 9.92 1.14
N GLN A 68 -4.86 11.21 0.88
CA GLN A 68 -3.69 11.69 0.14
C GLN A 68 -2.38 11.40 0.88
N ALA A 69 -2.34 11.55 2.20
CA ALA A 69 -1.16 11.20 3.00
C ALA A 69 -0.80 9.72 2.87
N VAL A 70 -1.78 8.80 2.91
CA VAL A 70 -1.54 7.36 2.70
C VAL A 70 -1.07 7.07 1.27
N LEU A 71 -1.68 7.69 0.26
CA LEU A 71 -1.24 7.48 -1.12
C LEU A 71 0.18 8.04 -1.33
N ALA A 72 0.53 9.18 -0.74
CA ALA A 72 1.88 9.74 -0.76
C ALA A 72 2.89 8.82 -0.07
N TRP A 73 2.51 8.17 1.05
CA TRP A 73 3.33 7.15 1.71
C TRP A 73 3.63 5.96 0.79
N HIS A 74 2.64 5.46 0.05
CA HIS A 74 2.87 4.42 -0.94
C HIS A 74 3.86 4.88 -2.02
N LEU A 75 3.68 6.08 -2.55
CA LEU A 75 4.56 6.64 -3.58
C LEU A 75 5.99 6.83 -3.06
N ALA A 76 6.16 7.31 -1.84
CA ALA A 76 7.47 7.46 -1.19
C ALA A 76 8.22 6.12 -1.03
N LYS A 77 7.49 5.01 -0.91
CA LYS A 77 8.02 3.64 -0.84
C LYS A 77 8.20 2.98 -2.22
N GLY A 78 7.86 3.69 -3.30
CA GLY A 78 7.99 3.18 -4.67
C GLY A 78 6.92 2.15 -5.07
N HIS A 79 5.80 2.11 -4.36
CA HIS A 79 4.69 1.22 -4.71
C HIS A 79 3.85 1.79 -5.85
N VAL A 80 3.36 0.93 -6.71
CA VAL A 80 2.31 1.25 -7.68
C VAL A 80 0.95 1.11 -6.99
N ILE A 81 0.06 2.08 -7.20
CA ILE A 81 -1.26 2.14 -6.56
C ILE A 81 -2.36 2.49 -7.56
N PHE A 82 -3.53 1.88 -7.40
CA PHE A 82 -4.72 2.17 -8.20
C PHE A 82 -5.93 2.48 -7.29
N PRO A 83 -5.98 3.69 -6.69
CA PRO A 83 -7.09 4.06 -5.82
C PRO A 83 -8.38 4.23 -6.65
N LYS A 84 -9.24 3.21 -6.58
CA LYS A 84 -10.50 3.17 -7.35
C LYS A 84 -11.45 4.27 -6.89
N SER A 85 -11.94 5.08 -7.83
CA SER A 85 -13.04 6.01 -7.59
C SER A 85 -13.93 6.15 -8.83
N ALA A 86 -15.23 6.40 -8.59
CA ALA A 86 -16.20 6.81 -9.61
C ALA A 86 -16.58 8.31 -9.49
N SER A 87 -16.04 8.99 -8.46
CA SER A 87 -16.29 10.43 -8.25
C SER A 87 -15.15 11.24 -8.88
N PRO A 88 -15.46 12.18 -9.81
CA PRO A 88 -14.44 13.05 -10.40
C PRO A 88 -13.59 13.79 -9.36
N ALA A 89 -14.24 14.32 -8.32
CA ALA A 89 -13.54 15.03 -7.25
C ALA A 89 -12.53 14.14 -6.50
N ARG A 90 -12.90 12.87 -6.22
CA ARG A 90 -11.98 11.92 -5.58
C ARG A 90 -10.86 11.44 -6.53
N ILE A 91 -11.12 11.37 -7.83
CA ILE A 91 -10.08 11.05 -8.82
C ILE A 91 -9.02 12.15 -8.82
N GLU A 92 -9.45 13.41 -8.84
CA GLU A 92 -8.55 14.57 -8.76
C GLU A 92 -7.80 14.60 -7.41
N GLU A 93 -8.52 14.39 -6.30
CA GLU A 93 -7.92 14.30 -4.96
C GLU A 93 -6.82 13.23 -4.91
N ASN A 94 -7.11 12.02 -5.40
CA ASN A 94 -6.14 10.91 -5.42
C ASN A 94 -4.92 11.25 -6.30
N LEU A 95 -5.12 11.88 -7.45
CA LEU A 95 -4.02 12.28 -8.34
C LEU A 95 -3.09 13.30 -7.66
N ARG A 96 -3.63 14.24 -6.92
CA ARG A 96 -2.87 15.26 -6.18
C ARG A 96 -2.03 14.67 -5.04
N SER A 97 -2.22 13.43 -4.64
CA SER A 97 -1.34 12.77 -3.68
C SER A 97 0.13 12.74 -4.12
N ALA A 98 0.39 12.79 -5.43
CA ALA A 98 1.74 12.87 -5.98
C ALA A 98 2.46 14.21 -5.67
N GLU A 99 1.72 15.23 -5.27
CA GLU A 99 2.25 16.54 -4.88
C GLU A 99 2.59 16.61 -3.37
N VAL A 100 2.19 15.60 -2.60
CA VAL A 100 2.42 15.54 -1.14
C VAL A 100 3.77 14.85 -0.89
N HIS A 101 4.70 15.59 -0.28
CA HIS A 101 6.03 15.08 0.02
C HIS A 101 6.19 14.86 1.53
N LEU A 102 6.07 13.61 1.94
CA LEU A 102 6.27 13.21 3.33
C LEU A 102 7.75 13.23 3.70
N THR A 103 8.04 13.60 4.93
CA THR A 103 9.36 13.44 5.52
C THR A 103 9.64 11.96 5.83
N ILE A 104 10.91 11.60 5.99
CA ILE A 104 11.31 10.23 6.38
C ILE A 104 10.64 9.85 7.71
N ALA A 105 10.62 10.76 8.69
CA ALA A 105 10.00 10.50 9.99
C ALA A 105 8.48 10.25 9.89
N GLU A 106 7.78 10.92 8.98
CA GLU A 106 6.34 10.68 8.75
C GLU A 106 6.10 9.33 8.06
N VAL A 107 6.95 8.96 7.10
CA VAL A 107 6.90 7.63 6.47
C VAL A 107 7.12 6.53 7.51
N GLU A 108 8.12 6.68 8.37
CA GLU A 108 8.41 5.74 9.47
C GLU A 108 7.25 5.68 10.48
N ALA A 109 6.67 6.83 10.84
CA ALA A 109 5.53 6.86 11.74
C ALA A 109 4.29 6.13 11.15
N ILE A 110 4.07 6.23 9.84
CA ILE A 110 3.02 5.47 9.17
C ILE A 110 3.36 3.97 9.15
N ASP A 111 4.63 3.62 8.96
CA ASP A 111 5.09 2.22 9.01
C ASP A 111 4.85 1.56 10.39
N GLU A 112 4.86 2.34 11.48
CA GLU A 112 4.56 1.86 12.84
C GLU A 112 3.07 1.53 13.08
N LEU A 113 2.17 1.90 12.16
CA LEU A 113 0.77 1.48 12.21
C LEU A 113 0.56 0.01 11.82
N ASP A 114 1.59 -0.67 11.32
CA ASP A 114 1.55 -2.06 10.88
C ASP A 114 1.16 -3.00 12.03
N ARG A 115 0.16 -3.82 11.81
CA ARG A 115 -0.40 -4.79 12.75
C ARG A 115 -0.06 -6.23 12.38
N GLY A 116 0.83 -6.42 11.39
CA GLY A 116 1.12 -7.71 10.80
C GLY A 116 -0.15 -8.40 10.28
N GLU A 117 -0.25 -9.71 10.44
CA GLU A 117 -1.43 -10.47 9.98
C GLU A 117 -2.77 -10.00 10.57
N ALA A 118 -2.78 -9.37 11.74
CA ALA A 118 -4.00 -8.80 12.32
C ALA A 118 -4.52 -7.57 11.54
N GLY A 119 -3.68 -6.96 10.72
CA GLY A 119 -4.05 -5.85 9.84
C GLY A 119 -4.60 -6.29 8.49
N ARG A 120 -4.41 -7.54 8.09
CA ARG A 120 -4.90 -8.08 6.81
C ARG A 120 -6.41 -8.00 6.72
N THR A 121 -6.92 -7.55 5.58
CA THR A 121 -8.36 -7.43 5.31
C THR A 121 -8.85 -8.38 4.23
N GLY A 122 -7.95 -8.88 3.41
CA GLY A 122 -8.22 -9.87 2.38
C GLY A 122 -7.88 -11.30 2.83
N TYR A 123 -8.06 -12.24 1.91
CA TYR A 123 -7.68 -13.62 2.16
C TYR A 123 -6.16 -13.77 2.18
N ASN A 124 -5.67 -14.59 3.10
CA ASN A 124 -4.27 -14.99 3.07
C ASN A 124 -4.05 -15.99 1.91
N PRO A 125 -3.20 -15.68 0.92
CA PRO A 125 -3.00 -16.53 -0.25
C PRO A 125 -2.45 -17.92 0.09
N ASP A 126 -1.68 -18.06 1.19
CA ASP A 126 -1.09 -19.35 1.60
C ASP A 126 -2.13 -20.31 2.18
N THR A 127 -3.23 -19.78 2.72
CA THR A 127 -4.29 -20.59 3.37
C THR A 127 -5.60 -20.57 2.61
N MET A 128 -5.73 -19.76 1.58
CA MET A 128 -6.93 -19.63 0.78
C MET A 128 -7.24 -20.95 0.04
N LYS A 129 -8.35 -21.59 0.38
CA LYS A 129 -8.86 -22.68 -0.42
C LYS A 129 -9.39 -22.11 -1.73
N ARG A 130 -8.87 -22.56 -2.87
CA ARG A 130 -9.40 -22.20 -4.19
C ARG A 130 -10.88 -22.59 -4.23
N VAL A 131 -11.75 -21.58 -4.34
CA VAL A 131 -13.17 -21.79 -4.60
C VAL A 131 -13.28 -22.14 -6.07
N GLY A 132 -13.61 -23.38 -6.42
CA GLY A 132 -13.91 -23.77 -7.80
C GLY A 132 -13.01 -24.85 -8.43
N GLN A 133 -12.57 -25.82 -7.64
CA GLN A 133 -12.16 -27.14 -8.18
C GLN A 133 -13.10 -28.20 -7.69
#